data_48ef3bcb05e0bec03201ef1a5deb493d
#
_entry.id   48ef3bcb05e0bec03201ef1a5deb493d
#
_cell.length_a   1.000
_cell.length_b   1.000
_cell.length_c   1.000
_cell.angle_alpha   90.00
_cell.angle_beta   90.00
_cell.angle_gamma   90.00
#
_symmetry.space_group_name_H-M   'P 1'
#
loop_
_entity.id
_entity.type
_entity.pdbx_description
1 polymer ?
#
loop_
_entity_poly.entity_id
_entity_poly.type
_entity_poly.pdbx_seq_one_letter_code
_entity_poly.pdbx_strand_id
1 'polypeptide(L)'
;MLQEYFLLFCLFIIYDAGTGFGQYSFFMSNKLKPCNIYAVDVKEDWINDCKEFFSKRKITNVSFGVEDLTKLEHRSRFDLIVCVDVMEHINEDVKVFQNFYKSLKTGGFLIINSPSIFGGSDVHKEGEESFIGEHAREGYSKKDLEKKLHPIGFKTFQSKYTYEFWGDKAWRLGIKFPMLLLNASRIFFVILPFYYLLTLPFTFIMMYIDYNSENKIGTGINFIAKKP
;
A
#
# COMPACT_ATOMS: atom_id res chain seq x y z
N MET A 1 -11.15 -7.72 14.27
CA MET A 1 -11.35 -9.03 13.59
C MET A 1 -10.04 -9.71 13.17
N LEU A 2 -9.05 -9.04 12.57
CA LEU A 2 -7.72 -9.65 12.33
C LEU A 2 -6.94 -9.92 13.63
N GLN A 3 -7.18 -9.18 14.68
CA GLN A 3 -6.45 -9.27 15.96
C GLN A 3 -6.75 -10.54 16.77
N GLU A 4 -7.91 -11.16 16.59
CA GLU A 4 -8.32 -12.36 17.35
C GLU A 4 -7.76 -13.67 16.80
N TYR A 5 -7.31 -13.72 15.55
CA TYR A 5 -6.70 -14.91 14.94
C TYR A 5 -5.19 -15.01 15.19
N PHE A 6 -4.58 -14.04 15.88
CA PHE A 6 -3.13 -13.90 16.03
C PHE A 6 -2.55 -14.47 17.33
N LEU A 7 -3.33 -15.16 18.15
CA LEU A 7 -2.91 -15.58 19.50
C LEU A 7 -2.32 -17.00 19.59
N LEU A 8 -1.68 -17.52 18.55
CA LEU A 8 -0.93 -18.78 18.65
C LEU A 8 0.52 -18.57 18.23
N PHE A 9 1.41 -18.46 19.18
CA PHE A 9 2.86 -18.68 19.31
C PHE A 9 3.73 -18.97 18.05
N CYS A 10 3.33 -18.61 16.84
CA CYS A 10 4.20 -18.62 15.66
C CYS A 10 4.59 -17.19 15.33
N LEU A 11 5.89 -16.98 15.18
CA LEU A 11 6.44 -15.71 14.70
C LEU A 11 5.87 -15.41 13.30
N PHE A 12 4.98 -14.44 13.21
CA PHE A 12 4.31 -14.04 11.96
C PHE A 12 5.29 -13.31 11.06
N ILE A 13 5.44 -13.77 9.83
CA ILE A 13 6.40 -13.20 8.88
C ILE A 13 5.65 -12.43 7.81
N ILE A 14 5.92 -11.14 7.74
CA ILE A 14 5.33 -10.22 6.77
C ILE A 14 6.35 -9.89 5.68
N TYR A 15 5.89 -9.86 4.44
CA TYR A 15 6.63 -9.32 3.31
C TYR A 15 6.00 -7.99 2.89
N ASP A 16 6.76 -6.90 2.99
CA ASP A 16 6.36 -5.56 2.55
C ASP A 16 6.97 -5.32 1.17
N ALA A 17 6.15 -5.52 0.14
CA ALA A 17 6.55 -5.54 -1.26
C ALA A 17 6.46 -4.14 -1.87
N GLY A 18 7.59 -3.50 -2.12
CA GLY A 18 7.67 -2.10 -2.54
C GLY A 18 7.51 -1.17 -1.34
N THR A 19 8.38 -1.31 -0.35
CA THR A 19 8.28 -0.59 0.94
C THR A 19 8.48 0.91 0.82
N GLY A 20 9.08 1.39 -0.28
CA GLY A 20 9.41 2.80 -0.45
C GLY A 20 10.24 3.34 0.72
N PHE A 21 9.74 4.36 1.39
CA PHE A 21 10.38 4.96 2.59
C PHE A 21 10.09 4.22 3.90
N GLY A 22 9.55 3.00 3.87
CA GLY A 22 9.36 2.14 5.03
C GLY A 22 8.20 2.52 5.96
N GLN A 23 7.29 3.37 5.54
CA GLN A 23 6.20 3.89 6.39
C GLN A 23 5.25 2.79 6.87
N TYR A 24 4.86 1.86 6.00
CA TYR A 24 4.01 0.73 6.38
C TYR A 24 4.77 -0.29 7.23
N SER A 25 6.04 -0.57 6.90
CA SER A 25 6.93 -1.39 7.72
C SER A 25 7.10 -0.81 9.13
N PHE A 26 7.25 0.52 9.26
CA PHE A 26 7.32 1.19 10.56
C PHE A 26 6.02 1.04 11.35
N PHE A 27 4.88 1.27 10.72
CA PHE A 27 3.58 1.10 11.36
C PHE A 27 3.36 -0.35 11.82
N MET A 28 3.58 -1.33 10.93
CA MET A 28 3.38 -2.75 11.21
C MET A 28 4.33 -3.24 12.32
N SER A 29 5.60 -2.83 12.31
CA SER A 29 6.59 -3.22 13.32
C SER A 29 6.19 -2.83 14.74
N ASN A 30 5.42 -1.77 14.89
CA ASN A 30 4.94 -1.29 16.19
C ASN A 30 3.57 -1.87 16.59
N LYS A 31 2.69 -2.15 15.62
CA LYS A 31 1.29 -2.49 15.87
C LYS A 31 0.99 -4.00 15.82
N LEU A 32 1.76 -4.77 15.07
CA LEU A 32 1.48 -6.18 14.79
C LEU A 32 2.46 -7.14 15.50
N LYS A 33 2.87 -6.80 16.72
CA LYS A 33 3.77 -7.69 17.51
C LYS A 33 3.01 -8.90 18.06
N PRO A 34 3.64 -10.09 18.07
CA PRO A 34 4.98 -10.40 17.58
C PRO A 34 5.01 -10.71 16.06
N CYS A 35 5.79 -9.97 15.29
CA CYS A 35 6.01 -10.23 13.88
C CYS A 35 7.44 -9.89 13.47
N ASN A 36 7.94 -10.54 12.41
CA ASN A 36 9.11 -10.11 11.67
C ASN A 36 8.68 -9.63 10.29
N ILE A 37 9.28 -8.54 9.83
CA ILE A 37 8.97 -7.94 8.54
C ILE A 37 10.21 -8.05 7.66
N TYR A 38 10.04 -8.50 6.44
CA TYR A 38 11.03 -8.39 5.38
C TYR A 38 10.49 -7.40 4.34
N ALA A 39 11.09 -6.22 4.32
CA ALA A 39 10.67 -5.09 3.50
C ALA A 39 11.62 -4.92 2.33
N VAL A 40 11.09 -4.77 1.13
CA VAL A 40 11.90 -4.71 -0.09
C VAL A 40 11.46 -3.60 -1.02
N ASP A 41 12.42 -3.08 -1.78
CA ASP A 41 12.19 -2.16 -2.89
C ASP A 41 13.27 -2.40 -3.96
N VAL A 42 13.04 -1.95 -5.19
CA VAL A 42 14.04 -2.00 -6.26
C VAL A 42 15.07 -0.88 -6.14
N LYS A 43 14.76 0.20 -5.42
CA LYS A 43 15.60 1.37 -5.23
C LYS A 43 16.52 1.18 -4.03
N GLU A 44 17.80 0.91 -4.30
CA GLU A 44 18.80 0.66 -3.27
C GLU A 44 18.96 1.84 -2.29
N ASP A 45 18.92 3.07 -2.80
CA ASP A 45 19.05 4.27 -1.95
C ASP A 45 17.93 4.34 -0.91
N TRP A 46 16.68 4.05 -1.29
CA TRP A 46 15.55 4.03 -0.36
C TRP A 46 15.69 2.93 0.70
N ILE A 47 16.19 1.77 0.30
CA ILE A 47 16.48 0.67 1.23
C ILE A 47 17.58 1.05 2.22
N ASN A 48 18.62 1.77 1.79
CA ASN A 48 19.69 2.22 2.67
C ASN A 48 19.18 3.28 3.67
N ASP A 49 18.37 4.24 3.22
CA ASP A 49 17.70 5.22 4.08
C ASP A 49 16.82 4.53 5.15
N CYS A 50 16.04 3.52 4.74
CA CYS A 50 15.23 2.72 5.64
C CYS A 50 16.09 2.02 6.70
N LYS A 51 17.18 1.34 6.29
CA LYS A 51 18.10 0.67 7.23
C LYS A 51 18.67 1.64 8.25
N GLU A 52 19.11 2.83 7.82
CA GLU A 52 19.64 3.86 8.70
C GLU A 52 18.57 4.36 9.69
N PHE A 53 17.38 4.69 9.21
CA PHE A 53 16.27 5.17 10.05
C PHE A 53 15.87 4.16 11.11
N PHE A 54 15.65 2.88 10.72
CA PHE A 54 15.22 1.82 11.64
C PHE A 54 16.30 1.46 12.65
N SER A 55 17.58 1.48 12.24
CA SER A 55 18.73 1.32 13.15
C SER A 55 18.78 2.42 14.22
N LYS A 56 18.67 3.69 13.82
CA LYS A 56 18.61 4.84 14.75
C LYS A 56 17.45 4.74 15.74
N ARG A 57 16.33 4.15 15.34
CA ARG A 57 15.15 3.92 16.18
C ARG A 57 15.20 2.62 16.99
N LYS A 58 16.27 1.83 16.85
CA LYS A 58 16.45 0.52 17.51
C LYS A 58 15.30 -0.46 17.23
N ILE A 59 14.75 -0.42 16.01
CA ILE A 59 13.73 -1.34 15.56
C ILE A 59 14.43 -2.55 14.95
N THR A 60 14.28 -3.72 15.58
CA THR A 60 15.06 -4.93 15.25
C THR A 60 14.23 -6.02 14.55
N ASN A 61 12.91 -5.88 14.49
CA ASN A 61 12.01 -6.86 13.88
C ASN A 61 11.69 -6.55 12.40
N VAL A 62 12.46 -5.66 11.77
CA VAL A 62 12.37 -5.35 10.33
C VAL A 62 13.74 -5.55 9.70
N SER A 63 13.77 -6.30 8.60
CA SER A 63 14.94 -6.45 7.73
C SER A 63 14.62 -5.92 6.33
N PHE A 64 15.64 -5.40 5.64
CA PHE A 64 15.48 -4.73 4.35
C PHE A 64 16.33 -5.38 3.27
N GLY A 65 15.77 -5.54 2.07
CA GLY A 65 16.45 -6.07 0.89
C GLY A 65 16.13 -5.30 -0.38
N VAL A 66 17.03 -5.36 -1.35
CA VAL A 66 16.78 -4.88 -2.72
C VAL A 66 16.30 -6.06 -3.53
N GLU A 67 15.04 -6.05 -3.99
CA GLU A 67 14.45 -7.15 -4.75
C GLU A 67 13.55 -6.64 -5.89
N ASP A 68 13.61 -7.32 -7.02
CA ASP A 68 12.70 -7.19 -8.15
C ASP A 68 11.55 -8.20 -7.98
N LEU A 69 10.33 -7.71 -7.80
CA LEU A 69 9.14 -8.53 -7.55
C LEU A 69 8.85 -9.51 -8.70
N THR A 70 9.32 -9.21 -9.92
CA THR A 70 9.17 -10.10 -11.08
C THR A 70 10.10 -11.31 -11.02
N LYS A 71 11.13 -11.30 -10.14
CA LYS A 71 12.18 -12.32 -10.02
C LYS A 71 12.24 -12.99 -8.65
N LEU A 72 11.17 -12.93 -7.85
CA LEU A 72 11.18 -13.54 -6.52
C LEU A 72 11.33 -15.05 -6.54
N GLU A 73 12.21 -15.56 -5.68
CA GLU A 73 12.47 -17.00 -5.54
C GLU A 73 11.95 -17.58 -4.21
N HIS A 74 11.34 -16.76 -3.37
CA HIS A 74 10.79 -17.21 -2.08
C HIS A 74 9.72 -18.30 -2.26
N ARG A 75 9.67 -19.24 -1.32
CA ARG A 75 8.71 -20.35 -1.31
C ARG A 75 8.14 -20.53 0.08
N SER A 76 6.81 -20.48 0.19
CA SER A 76 6.07 -20.78 1.44
C SER A 76 6.69 -20.15 2.70
N ARG A 77 7.13 -18.90 2.58
CA ARG A 77 7.89 -18.19 3.62
C ARG A 77 7.04 -17.23 4.44
N PHE A 78 6.11 -16.55 3.79
CA PHE A 78 5.40 -15.43 4.37
C PHE A 78 3.97 -15.80 4.76
N ASP A 79 3.52 -15.27 5.89
CA ASP A 79 2.14 -15.39 6.34
C ASP A 79 1.26 -14.28 5.75
N LEU A 80 1.87 -13.11 5.48
CA LEU A 80 1.24 -11.96 4.88
C LEU A 80 2.18 -11.30 3.88
N ILE A 81 1.64 -10.94 2.72
CA ILE A 81 2.27 -10.01 1.78
C ILE A 81 1.43 -8.74 1.73
N VAL A 82 2.07 -7.59 1.92
CA VAL A 82 1.49 -6.26 1.78
C VAL A 82 2.13 -5.59 0.58
N CYS A 83 1.31 -5.08 -0.35
CA CYS A 83 1.76 -4.42 -1.56
C CYS A 83 0.87 -3.19 -1.77
N VAL A 84 1.42 -2.00 -1.55
CA VAL A 84 0.70 -0.72 -1.56
C VAL A 84 1.31 0.23 -2.56
N ASP A 85 0.51 0.64 -3.54
CA ASP A 85 0.89 1.60 -4.59
C ASP A 85 2.16 1.18 -5.35
N VAL A 86 2.20 -0.09 -5.80
CA VAL A 86 3.35 -0.70 -6.51
C VAL A 86 2.91 -1.38 -7.80
N MET A 87 1.79 -2.12 -7.78
CA MET A 87 1.39 -2.99 -8.89
C MET A 87 1.00 -2.20 -10.15
N GLU A 88 0.59 -0.96 -10.00
CA GLU A 88 0.30 -0.04 -11.13
C GLU A 88 1.55 0.31 -11.94
N HIS A 89 2.74 0.18 -11.35
CA HIS A 89 4.03 0.47 -12.02
C HIS A 89 4.63 -0.75 -12.73
N ILE A 90 4.08 -1.96 -12.53
CA ILE A 90 4.68 -3.21 -13.02
C ILE A 90 3.86 -3.77 -14.20
N ASN A 91 4.47 -3.85 -15.39
CA ASN A 91 3.82 -4.41 -16.58
C ASN A 91 3.49 -5.89 -16.42
N GLU A 92 4.41 -6.70 -15.87
CA GLU A 92 4.28 -8.14 -15.67
C GLU A 92 3.55 -8.50 -14.36
N ASP A 93 2.45 -7.83 -14.05
CA ASP A 93 1.74 -7.97 -12.77
C ASP A 93 1.27 -9.41 -12.48
N VAL A 94 0.81 -10.15 -13.48
CA VAL A 94 0.42 -11.56 -13.32
C VAL A 94 1.60 -12.41 -12.84
N LYS A 95 2.80 -12.15 -13.33
CA LYS A 95 4.02 -12.85 -12.90
C LYS A 95 4.34 -12.52 -11.43
N VAL A 96 4.19 -11.27 -11.02
CA VAL A 96 4.34 -10.87 -9.62
C VAL A 96 3.31 -11.57 -8.74
N PHE A 97 2.05 -11.64 -9.15
CA PHE A 97 1.02 -12.36 -8.40
C PHE A 97 1.33 -13.86 -8.26
N GLN A 98 1.87 -14.50 -9.33
CA GLN A 98 2.34 -15.87 -9.25
C GLN A 98 3.52 -16.04 -8.26
N ASN A 99 4.44 -15.08 -8.24
CA ASN A 99 5.56 -15.07 -7.29
C ASN A 99 5.05 -14.87 -5.85
N PHE A 100 4.11 -13.98 -5.62
CA PHE A 100 3.47 -13.80 -4.33
C PHE A 100 2.77 -15.08 -3.86
N TYR A 101 2.03 -15.75 -4.75
CA TYR A 101 1.38 -17.02 -4.42
C TYR A 101 2.38 -18.10 -3.99
N LYS A 102 3.50 -18.23 -4.71
CA LYS A 102 4.57 -19.18 -4.37
C LYS A 102 5.23 -18.82 -3.03
N SER A 103 5.41 -17.53 -2.75
CA SER A 103 6.08 -17.01 -1.55
C SER A 103 5.22 -17.11 -0.28
N LEU A 104 3.88 -17.08 -0.42
CA LEU A 104 2.95 -17.25 0.70
C LEU A 104 2.90 -18.69 1.19
N LYS A 105 2.78 -18.85 2.49
CA LYS A 105 2.36 -20.11 3.12
C LYS A 105 0.90 -20.42 2.77
N THR A 106 0.51 -21.69 2.88
CA THR A 106 -0.91 -22.10 2.87
C THR A 106 -1.64 -21.39 4.01
N GLY A 107 -2.81 -20.84 3.73
CA GLY A 107 -3.57 -20.02 4.68
C GLY A 107 -3.13 -18.55 4.73
N GLY A 108 -2.02 -18.19 4.07
CA GLY A 108 -1.48 -16.82 4.04
C GLY A 108 -2.33 -15.83 3.23
N PHE A 109 -2.13 -14.55 3.49
CA PHE A 109 -2.90 -13.47 2.88
C PHE A 109 -2.02 -12.56 2.02
N LEU A 110 -2.63 -12.05 0.95
CA LEU A 110 -2.10 -10.98 0.11
C LEU A 110 -3.01 -9.76 0.25
N ILE A 111 -2.46 -8.62 0.67
CA ILE A 111 -3.15 -7.33 0.68
C ILE A 111 -2.57 -6.49 -0.45
N ILE A 112 -3.43 -6.03 -1.34
CA ILE A 112 -3.11 -5.10 -2.42
C ILE A 112 -3.88 -3.81 -2.15
N ASN A 113 -3.19 -2.69 -2.13
CA ASN A 113 -3.77 -1.36 -2.26
C ASN A 113 -3.18 -0.72 -3.51
N SER A 114 -4.02 -0.16 -4.36
CA SER A 114 -3.60 0.43 -5.64
C SER A 114 -4.63 1.46 -6.10
N PRO A 115 -4.30 2.37 -7.00
CA PRO A 115 -5.29 3.15 -7.73
C PRO A 115 -6.32 2.25 -8.41
N SER A 116 -7.55 2.75 -8.50
CA SER A 116 -8.63 2.07 -9.22
C SER A 116 -8.85 2.67 -10.60
N ILE A 117 -9.55 1.94 -11.46
CA ILE A 117 -9.97 2.43 -12.80
C ILE A 117 -10.94 3.62 -12.75
N PHE A 118 -11.42 4.03 -11.57
CA PHE A 118 -12.36 5.15 -11.40
C PHE A 118 -11.70 6.50 -11.16
N GLY A 119 -10.42 6.67 -11.54
CA GLY A 119 -9.73 7.96 -11.50
C GLY A 119 -8.63 8.08 -10.47
N GLY A 120 -7.91 7.01 -10.23
CA GLY A 120 -6.70 7.03 -9.38
C GLY A 120 -5.51 7.74 -10.05
N SER A 121 -5.49 7.89 -11.37
CA SER A 121 -4.50 8.70 -12.06
C SER A 121 -4.99 10.15 -12.19
N ASP A 122 -4.15 11.12 -11.85
CA ASP A 122 -4.46 12.55 -12.10
C ASP A 122 -4.49 12.93 -13.60
N VAL A 123 -4.32 11.96 -14.48
CA VAL A 123 -4.33 12.12 -15.94
C VAL A 123 -5.76 12.05 -16.44
N HIS A 124 -6.37 13.19 -16.72
CA HIS A 124 -7.72 13.31 -17.27
C HIS A 124 -7.76 13.60 -18.76
N LYS A 125 -6.61 13.79 -19.43
CA LYS A 125 -6.50 14.06 -20.86
C LYS A 125 -5.31 13.33 -21.47
N GLU A 126 -5.47 12.83 -22.69
CA GLU A 126 -4.37 12.31 -23.51
C GLU A 126 -3.26 13.36 -23.65
N GLY A 127 -2.05 13.03 -23.17
CA GLY A 127 -0.88 13.91 -23.23
C GLY A 127 -0.55 14.69 -21.96
N GLU A 128 -1.32 14.56 -20.89
CA GLU A 128 -0.90 15.06 -19.57
C GLU A 128 0.05 14.05 -18.90
N GLU A 129 1.26 14.51 -18.51
CA GLU A 129 2.16 13.69 -17.69
C GLU A 129 1.58 13.54 -16.29
N SER A 130 1.49 12.29 -15.80
CA SER A 130 1.09 12.02 -14.44
C SER A 130 2.03 12.69 -13.44
N PHE A 131 1.50 13.36 -12.42
CA PHE A 131 2.27 13.93 -11.31
C PHE A 131 3.10 12.87 -10.55
N ILE A 132 2.77 11.59 -10.70
CA ILE A 132 3.38 10.44 -10.02
C ILE A 132 4.11 9.55 -11.05
N GLY A 133 4.78 10.08 -12.05
CA GLY A 133 5.67 9.33 -12.98
C GLY A 133 5.14 7.95 -13.43
N GLU A 134 5.56 7.48 -14.55
CA GLU A 134 5.39 6.17 -15.23
C GLU A 134 4.46 5.14 -14.58
N HIS A 135 3.14 5.32 -14.70
CA HIS A 135 2.19 4.24 -14.43
C HIS A 135 2.12 3.30 -15.64
N ALA A 136 2.33 2.01 -15.43
CA ALA A 136 2.12 0.99 -16.45
C ALA A 136 0.62 0.77 -16.77
N ARG A 137 -0.27 1.27 -15.88
CA ARG A 137 -1.74 1.20 -16.01
C ARG A 137 -2.45 2.26 -15.17
N GLU A 138 -3.67 2.59 -15.54
CA GLU A 138 -4.53 3.55 -14.81
C GLU A 138 -4.93 3.06 -13.40
N GLY A 139 -4.90 1.77 -13.15
CA GLY A 139 -5.29 1.14 -11.89
C GLY A 139 -6.04 -0.17 -12.11
N TYR A 140 -6.70 -0.67 -11.07
CA TYR A 140 -7.41 -1.94 -11.10
C TYR A 140 -8.91 -1.80 -10.77
N SER A 141 -9.73 -2.67 -11.35
CA SER A 141 -11.06 -2.97 -10.83
C SER A 141 -11.04 -4.25 -9.96
N LYS A 142 -12.09 -4.46 -9.15
CA LYS A 142 -12.28 -5.72 -8.42
C LYS A 142 -12.27 -6.92 -9.36
N LYS A 143 -12.97 -6.81 -10.49
CA LYS A 143 -13.07 -7.87 -11.50
C LYS A 143 -11.72 -8.16 -12.17
N ASP A 144 -10.88 -7.14 -12.40
CA ASP A 144 -9.55 -7.35 -12.99
C ASP A 144 -8.65 -8.12 -12.04
N LEU A 145 -8.64 -7.75 -10.75
CA LEU A 145 -7.86 -8.47 -9.74
C LEU A 145 -8.36 -9.91 -9.57
N GLU A 146 -9.67 -10.13 -9.52
CA GLU A 146 -10.24 -11.49 -9.47
C GLU A 146 -9.86 -12.32 -10.70
N LYS A 147 -9.97 -11.74 -11.90
CA LYS A 147 -9.60 -12.40 -13.15
C LYS A 147 -8.12 -12.79 -13.22
N LYS A 148 -7.25 -12.02 -12.59
CA LYS A 148 -5.80 -12.28 -12.54
C LYS A 148 -5.41 -13.23 -11.40
N LEU A 149 -6.03 -13.11 -10.24
CA LEU A 149 -5.64 -13.85 -9.02
C LEU A 149 -6.30 -15.23 -8.91
N HIS A 150 -7.57 -15.39 -9.32
CA HIS A 150 -8.27 -16.68 -9.20
C HIS A 150 -7.61 -17.81 -10.02
N PRO A 151 -7.17 -17.61 -11.28
CA PRO A 151 -6.48 -18.66 -12.04
C PRO A 151 -5.14 -19.10 -11.41
N ILE A 152 -4.51 -18.25 -10.61
CA ILE A 152 -3.29 -18.55 -9.87
C ILE A 152 -3.56 -19.45 -8.66
N GLY A 153 -4.81 -19.42 -8.14
CA GLY A 153 -5.25 -20.19 -6.97
C GLY A 153 -5.65 -19.36 -5.76
N PHE A 154 -5.55 -18.04 -5.82
CA PHE A 154 -6.05 -17.18 -4.76
C PHE A 154 -7.58 -17.21 -4.68
N LYS A 155 -8.10 -17.02 -3.47
CA LYS A 155 -9.53 -16.74 -3.23
C LYS A 155 -9.70 -15.32 -2.71
N THR A 156 -10.67 -14.57 -3.23
CA THR A 156 -11.02 -13.27 -2.70
C THR A 156 -11.54 -13.42 -1.28
N PHE A 157 -10.90 -12.74 -0.33
CA PHE A 157 -11.35 -12.67 1.05
C PHE A 157 -12.20 -11.41 1.29
N GLN A 158 -11.70 -10.26 0.81
CA GLN A 158 -12.39 -8.99 0.89
C GLN A 158 -11.95 -8.08 -0.25
N SER A 159 -12.85 -7.29 -0.78
CA SER A 159 -12.50 -6.23 -1.74
C SER A 159 -13.36 -5.00 -1.51
N LYS A 160 -12.73 -3.83 -1.49
CA LYS A 160 -13.39 -2.56 -1.22
C LYS A 160 -12.78 -1.45 -2.07
N TYR A 161 -13.63 -0.60 -2.64
CA TYR A 161 -13.17 0.70 -3.16
C TYR A 161 -13.01 1.68 -2.00
N THR A 162 -12.02 2.54 -2.10
CA THR A 162 -11.69 3.59 -1.15
C THR A 162 -11.63 4.93 -1.87
N TYR A 163 -11.64 6.01 -1.11
CA TYR A 163 -11.61 7.35 -1.67
C TYR A 163 -12.78 7.62 -2.64
N GLU A 164 -14.02 7.29 -2.21
CA GLU A 164 -15.24 7.79 -2.84
C GLU A 164 -15.43 9.26 -2.44
N PHE A 165 -16.61 9.74 -2.20
CA PHE A 165 -16.87 11.16 -1.95
C PHE A 165 -16.09 11.72 -0.73
N TRP A 166 -16.21 11.07 0.42
CA TRP A 166 -15.58 11.56 1.66
C TRP A 166 -14.06 11.35 1.66
N GLY A 167 -13.60 10.24 1.15
CA GLY A 167 -12.18 9.95 1.03
C GLY A 167 -11.47 10.88 0.05
N ASP A 168 -12.08 11.19 -1.11
CA ASP A 168 -11.54 12.18 -2.06
C ASP A 168 -11.43 13.57 -1.41
N LYS A 169 -12.47 14.02 -0.68
CA LYS A 169 -12.40 15.30 0.03
C LYS A 169 -11.31 15.32 1.11
N ALA A 170 -11.19 14.23 1.86
CA ALA A 170 -10.14 14.08 2.86
C ALA A 170 -8.74 14.12 2.24
N TRP A 171 -8.53 13.40 1.14
CA TRP A 171 -7.27 13.39 0.42
C TRP A 171 -6.91 14.77 -0.15
N ARG A 172 -7.87 15.46 -0.76
CA ARG A 172 -7.67 16.83 -1.27
C ARG A 172 -7.28 17.78 -0.15
N LEU A 173 -8.01 17.74 0.97
CA LEU A 173 -7.76 18.61 2.11
C LEU A 173 -6.45 18.26 2.83
N GLY A 174 -6.19 16.97 3.04
CA GLY A 174 -5.04 16.51 3.83
C GLY A 174 -3.72 16.40 3.05
N ILE A 175 -3.79 16.22 1.73
CA ILE A 175 -2.59 15.95 0.92
C ILE A 175 -2.48 16.90 -0.27
N LYS A 176 -3.47 16.93 -1.17
CA LYS A 176 -3.37 17.67 -2.44
C LYS A 176 -3.15 19.16 -2.23
N PHE A 177 -3.97 19.84 -1.42
CA PHE A 177 -3.81 21.27 -1.19
C PHE A 177 -2.50 21.63 -0.49
N PRO A 178 -2.05 20.94 0.59
CA PRO A 178 -0.71 21.15 1.16
C PRO A 178 0.42 21.01 0.13
N MET A 179 0.37 19.99 -0.70
CA MET A 179 1.40 19.79 -1.75
C MET A 179 1.40 20.94 -2.77
N LEU A 180 0.24 21.39 -3.23
CA LEU A 180 0.13 22.54 -4.13
C LEU A 180 0.70 23.82 -3.50
N LEU A 181 0.42 24.05 -2.22
CA LEU A 181 0.99 25.21 -1.49
C LEU A 181 2.52 25.12 -1.43
N LEU A 182 3.07 23.97 -1.08
CA LEU A 182 4.53 23.77 -1.01
C LEU A 182 5.22 23.90 -2.36
N ASN A 183 4.57 23.43 -3.42
CA ASN A 183 5.09 23.59 -4.79
C ASN A 183 5.09 25.08 -5.23
N ALA A 184 4.12 25.86 -4.74
CA ALA A 184 4.07 27.29 -5.06
C ALA A 184 5.17 28.09 -4.33
N SER A 185 5.45 27.80 -3.06
CA SER A 185 6.53 28.44 -2.31
C SER A 185 6.90 27.69 -1.03
N ARG A 186 8.21 27.62 -0.76
CA ARG A 186 8.75 27.04 0.50
C ARG A 186 8.29 27.78 1.77
N ILE A 187 7.84 29.03 1.66
CA ILE A 187 7.32 29.79 2.81
C ILE A 187 6.11 29.08 3.44
N PHE A 188 5.35 28.31 2.67
CA PHE A 188 4.21 27.57 3.16
C PHE A 188 4.56 26.47 4.16
N PHE A 189 5.83 26.04 4.28
CA PHE A 189 6.26 25.16 5.39
C PHE A 189 5.97 25.75 6.76
N VAL A 190 6.03 27.09 6.91
CA VAL A 190 5.73 27.77 8.17
C VAL A 190 4.24 27.76 8.47
N ILE A 191 3.39 27.75 7.43
CA ILE A 191 1.92 27.82 7.55
C ILE A 191 1.33 26.42 7.76
N LEU A 192 1.98 25.37 7.27
CA LEU A 192 1.47 23.98 7.33
C LEU A 192 1.06 23.51 8.73
N PRO A 193 1.81 23.77 9.81
CA PRO A 193 1.38 23.34 11.16
C PRO A 193 0.01 23.94 11.56
N PHE A 194 -0.22 25.21 11.25
CA PHE A 194 -1.51 25.87 11.52
C PHE A 194 -2.62 25.35 10.61
N TYR A 195 -2.31 25.14 9.34
CA TYR A 195 -3.21 24.51 8.39
C TYR A 195 -3.68 23.14 8.88
N TYR A 196 -2.75 22.27 9.27
CA TYR A 196 -3.07 20.94 9.76
C TYR A 196 -3.77 20.96 11.12
N LEU A 197 -3.45 21.89 12.00
CA LEU A 197 -4.17 22.05 13.27
C LEU A 197 -5.68 22.24 13.03
N LEU A 198 -6.06 22.97 11.98
CA LEU A 198 -7.45 23.23 11.64
C LEU A 198 -8.07 22.09 10.80
N THR A 199 -7.32 21.50 9.87
CA THR A 199 -7.90 20.59 8.86
C THR A 199 -7.84 19.12 9.25
N LEU A 200 -6.86 18.68 10.06
CA LEU A 200 -6.71 17.26 10.43
C LEU A 200 -7.95 16.66 11.10
N PRO A 201 -8.64 17.32 12.05
CA PRO A 201 -9.84 16.74 12.66
C PRO A 201 -10.91 16.40 11.63
N PHE A 202 -11.15 17.29 10.66
CA PHE A 202 -12.12 17.08 9.58
C PHE A 202 -11.66 15.99 8.63
N THR A 203 -10.37 15.98 8.28
CA THR A 203 -9.77 14.94 7.43
C THR A 203 -9.94 13.56 8.06
N PHE A 204 -9.67 13.42 9.35
CA PHE A 204 -9.85 12.14 10.05
C PHE A 204 -11.33 11.71 10.10
N ILE A 205 -12.25 12.62 10.34
CA ILE A 205 -13.69 12.29 10.33
C ILE A 205 -14.13 11.83 8.94
N MET A 206 -13.73 12.55 7.89
CA MET A 206 -14.07 12.18 6.51
C MET A 206 -13.46 10.83 6.13
N MET A 207 -12.19 10.55 6.48
CA MET A 207 -11.55 9.26 6.26
C MET A 207 -12.24 8.14 7.04
N TYR A 208 -12.67 8.40 8.29
CA TYR A 208 -13.41 7.43 9.08
C TYR A 208 -14.76 7.09 8.44
N ILE A 209 -15.48 8.09 7.92
CA ILE A 209 -16.74 7.88 7.20
C ILE A 209 -16.48 7.04 5.95
N ASP A 210 -15.49 7.41 5.12
CA ASP A 210 -15.15 6.67 3.89
C ASP A 210 -14.77 5.20 4.20
N TYR A 211 -13.97 5.01 5.24
CA TYR A 211 -13.53 3.68 5.66
C TYR A 211 -14.71 2.78 6.08
N ASN A 212 -15.74 3.33 6.74
CA ASN A 212 -16.90 2.57 7.21
C ASN A 212 -18.04 2.52 6.18
N SER A 213 -17.94 3.22 5.07
CA SER A 213 -18.95 3.21 3.99
C SER A 213 -18.73 2.03 3.05
N GLU A 214 -19.80 1.49 2.49
CA GLU A 214 -19.75 0.52 1.38
C GLU A 214 -19.64 1.26 0.05
N ASN A 215 -18.41 1.64 -0.32
CA ASN A 215 -18.15 2.38 -1.54
C ASN A 215 -18.36 1.49 -2.77
N LYS A 216 -19.23 1.90 -3.70
CA LYS A 216 -19.48 1.21 -4.97
C LYS A 216 -18.42 1.53 -6.01
N ILE A 217 -17.88 2.73 -5.94
CA ILE A 217 -16.79 3.28 -6.76
C ILE A 217 -15.81 3.97 -5.83
N GLY A 218 -14.64 4.36 -6.33
CA GLY A 218 -13.65 5.11 -5.55
C GLY A 218 -12.31 5.10 -6.27
N THR A 219 -11.49 6.10 -6.05
CA THR A 219 -10.22 6.26 -6.76
C THR A 219 -9.13 5.29 -6.31
N GLY A 220 -9.32 4.63 -5.18
CA GLY A 220 -8.46 3.55 -4.70
C GLY A 220 -9.21 2.22 -4.58
N ILE A 221 -8.46 1.12 -4.59
CA ILE A 221 -8.96 -0.22 -4.33
C ILE A 221 -8.11 -0.89 -3.26
N ASN A 222 -8.77 -1.46 -2.26
CA ASN A 222 -8.16 -2.37 -1.30
C ASN A 222 -8.69 -3.79 -1.58
N PHE A 223 -7.78 -4.71 -1.84
CA PHE A 223 -8.10 -6.08 -2.20
C PHE A 223 -7.31 -7.06 -1.32
N ILE A 224 -8.02 -7.94 -0.63
CA ILE A 224 -7.43 -8.98 0.21
C ILE A 224 -7.74 -10.33 -0.41
N ALA A 225 -6.69 -11.07 -0.74
CA ALA A 225 -6.77 -12.42 -1.25
C ALA A 225 -6.14 -13.41 -0.26
N LYS A 226 -6.62 -14.63 -0.26
CA LYS A 226 -6.10 -15.72 0.58
C LYS A 226 -5.59 -16.85 -0.30
N LYS A 227 -4.42 -17.39 0.04
CA LYS A 227 -3.95 -18.67 -0.46
C LYS A 227 -4.60 -19.77 0.37
N PRO A 228 -5.46 -20.63 -0.22
CA PRO A 228 -6.16 -21.70 0.52
C PRO A 228 -5.21 -22.78 1.05
#